data_08da3e9f39a64bc683cb77b1f28058bb
#
_entry.id   08da3e9f39a64bc683cb77b1f28058bb
#
_cell.length_a   1.000
_cell.length_b   1.000
_cell.length_c   1.000
_cell.angle_alpha   90.00
_cell.angle_beta   90.00
_cell.angle_gamma   90.00
#
_symmetry.space_group_name_H-M   'P 1'
#
loop_
_entity.id
_entity.type
_entity.pdbx_description
1 polymer ?
#
loop_
_entity_poly.entity_id
_entity_poly.type
_entity_poly.pdbx_seq_one_letter_code
_entity_poly.pdbx_strand_id
1 'polypeptide(L)'
;MKQQCYLAMIYLNWIVLAGGLGFLIFKGLYVFALLWLALLPLAMWAYIRVFPSVSQLMGYGRIDDQPAQRLDRVPTEVRLFTALGCPFCPVVKRRLMALREKMDFRLEEIDVTLKPGVLMAKGIRAVPVVEAGDRRLAGNATSQQLAELISSATLTQPNLPPAMRG
;
A
#
# COMPACT_ATOMS: atom_id res chain seq x y z
N MET A 1 16.28 -5.71 3.49
CA MET A 1 15.95 -4.34 2.98
C MET A 1 14.44 -4.24 2.87
N LYS A 2 13.82 -3.17 3.41
CA LYS A 2 12.35 -3.00 3.33
C LYS A 2 11.96 -2.63 1.90
N GLN A 3 11.17 -3.46 1.25
CA GLN A 3 10.64 -3.20 -0.10
C GLN A 3 9.54 -2.15 0.00
N GLN A 4 9.82 -0.93 -0.43
CA GLN A 4 8.89 0.20 -0.37
C GLN A 4 9.00 1.04 -1.65
N CYS A 5 7.88 1.59 -2.08
CA CYS A 5 7.83 2.47 -3.23
C CYS A 5 7.98 3.92 -2.77
N TYR A 6 9.03 4.58 -3.23
CA TYR A 6 9.20 6.01 -2.95
C TYR A 6 8.19 6.82 -3.75
N LEU A 7 7.44 7.66 -3.06
CA LEU A 7 6.41 8.50 -3.67
C LEU A 7 6.97 9.44 -4.73
N ALA A 8 8.19 9.94 -4.54
CA ALA A 8 8.87 10.76 -5.55
C ALA A 8 8.97 10.06 -6.91
N MET A 9 9.27 8.76 -6.93
CA MET A 9 9.34 7.97 -8.18
C MET A 9 7.96 7.80 -8.82
N ILE A 10 6.92 7.63 -8.00
CA ILE A 10 5.54 7.52 -8.49
C ILE A 10 5.11 8.83 -9.15
N TYR A 11 5.32 9.98 -8.48
CA TYR A 11 4.99 11.29 -9.04
C TYR A 11 5.82 11.61 -10.29
N LEU A 12 7.13 11.31 -10.29
CA LEU A 12 7.99 11.48 -11.46
C LEU A 12 7.46 10.70 -12.67
N ASN A 13 7.03 9.44 -12.46
CA ASN A 13 6.43 8.63 -13.51
C ASN A 13 5.16 9.27 -14.08
N TRP A 14 4.28 9.82 -13.23
CA TRP A 14 3.08 10.52 -13.67
C TRP A 14 3.40 11.81 -14.44
N ILE A 15 4.43 12.57 -14.02
CA ILE A 15 4.88 13.78 -14.72
C ILE A 15 5.41 13.42 -16.11
N VAL A 16 6.24 12.38 -16.24
CA VAL A 16 6.78 11.91 -17.52
C VAL A 16 5.65 11.44 -18.44
N LEU A 17 4.66 10.75 -17.88
CA LEU A 17 3.50 10.27 -18.63
C LEU A 17 2.66 11.43 -19.19
N ALA A 18 2.30 12.39 -18.35
CA ALA A 18 1.51 13.55 -18.73
C ALA A 18 2.28 14.47 -19.69
N GLY A 19 3.58 14.72 -19.40
CA GLY A 19 4.46 15.54 -20.23
C GLY A 19 4.69 14.92 -21.61
N GLY A 20 4.90 13.61 -21.68
CA GLY A 20 5.04 12.87 -22.94
C GLY A 20 3.78 12.97 -23.79
N LEU A 21 2.61 12.79 -23.19
CA LEU A 21 1.32 12.93 -23.89
C LEU A 21 1.14 14.36 -24.41
N GLY A 22 1.39 15.38 -23.59
CA GLY A 22 1.30 16.78 -23.97
C GLY A 22 2.24 17.12 -25.13
N PHE A 23 3.47 16.62 -25.10
CA PHE A 23 4.44 16.82 -26.18
C PHE A 23 4.01 16.17 -27.50
N LEU A 24 3.45 14.96 -27.48
CA LEU A 24 2.94 14.27 -28.67
C LEU A 24 1.75 15.02 -29.31
N ILE A 25 0.84 15.53 -28.49
CA ILE A 25 -0.29 16.33 -28.94
C ILE A 25 0.21 17.64 -29.57
N PHE A 26 1.17 18.33 -28.92
CA PHE A 26 1.75 19.57 -29.43
C PHE A 26 2.43 19.38 -30.79
N LYS A 27 3.08 18.24 -31.03
CA LYS A 27 3.70 17.89 -32.33
C LYS A 27 2.69 17.39 -33.37
N GLY A 28 1.41 17.31 -33.05
CA GLY A 28 0.38 16.81 -33.97
C GLY A 28 0.42 15.30 -34.23
N LEU A 29 1.16 14.56 -33.42
CA LEU A 29 1.34 13.09 -33.54
C LEU A 29 0.20 12.34 -32.83
N TYR A 30 -1.05 12.59 -33.26
CA TYR A 30 -2.24 12.08 -32.57
C TYR A 30 -2.31 10.55 -32.50
N VAL A 31 -1.86 9.84 -33.55
CA VAL A 31 -1.84 8.37 -33.54
C VAL A 31 -0.92 7.84 -32.44
N PHE A 32 0.27 8.45 -32.29
CA PHE A 32 1.19 8.08 -31.21
C PHE A 32 0.67 8.46 -29.84
N ALA A 33 -0.06 9.58 -29.73
CA ALA A 33 -0.71 9.97 -28.48
C ALA A 33 -1.79 8.97 -28.06
N LEU A 34 -2.60 8.46 -29.00
CA LEU A 34 -3.59 7.42 -28.75
C LEU A 34 -2.95 6.10 -28.35
N LEU A 35 -1.87 5.67 -29.05
CA LEU A 35 -1.10 4.49 -28.65
C LEU A 35 -0.48 4.65 -27.28
N TRP A 36 0.06 5.80 -26.94
CA TRP A 36 0.60 6.13 -25.63
C TRP A 36 -0.45 5.99 -24.55
N LEU A 37 -1.65 6.55 -24.79
CA LEU A 37 -2.77 6.49 -23.85
C LEU A 37 -3.28 5.06 -23.61
N ALA A 38 -3.21 4.18 -24.61
CA ALA A 38 -3.67 2.80 -24.52
C ALA A 38 -2.59 1.87 -23.90
N LEU A 39 -1.35 1.99 -24.36
CA LEU A 39 -0.27 1.07 -23.98
C LEU A 39 0.23 1.32 -22.55
N LEU A 40 0.25 2.58 -22.08
CA LEU A 40 0.77 2.90 -20.75
C LEU A 40 -0.07 2.34 -19.61
N PRO A 41 -1.40 2.51 -19.57
CA PRO A 41 -2.21 1.88 -18.54
C PRO A 41 -2.10 0.35 -18.57
N LEU A 42 -2.00 -0.23 -19.76
CA LEU A 42 -1.82 -1.67 -19.94
C LEU A 42 -0.48 -2.14 -19.39
N ALA A 43 0.61 -1.43 -19.69
CA ALA A 43 1.94 -1.71 -19.18
C ALA A 43 2.00 -1.53 -17.66
N MET A 44 1.37 -0.48 -17.11
CA MET A 44 1.28 -0.25 -15.68
C MET A 44 0.50 -1.34 -14.97
N TRP A 45 -0.62 -1.76 -15.53
CA TRP A 45 -1.41 -2.87 -15.00
C TRP A 45 -0.62 -4.19 -15.02
N ALA A 46 0.05 -4.51 -16.14
CA ALA A 46 0.90 -5.68 -16.24
C ALA A 46 2.06 -5.64 -15.23
N TYR A 47 2.71 -4.48 -15.09
CA TYR A 47 3.77 -4.26 -14.11
C TYR A 47 3.28 -4.54 -12.68
N ILE A 48 2.16 -3.95 -12.25
CA ILE A 48 1.60 -4.16 -10.92
C ILE A 48 1.27 -5.64 -10.67
N ARG A 49 0.81 -6.35 -11.72
CA ARG A 49 0.41 -7.76 -11.60
C ARG A 49 1.59 -8.72 -11.62
N VAL A 50 2.59 -8.46 -12.43
CA VAL A 50 3.73 -9.36 -12.67
C VAL A 50 4.87 -9.09 -11.68
N PHE A 51 5.12 -7.84 -11.33
CA PHE A 51 6.24 -7.43 -10.49
C PHE A 51 6.33 -8.17 -9.15
N PRO A 52 5.26 -8.41 -8.39
CA PRO A 52 5.35 -9.16 -7.14
C PRO A 52 5.85 -10.60 -7.33
N SER A 53 5.50 -11.24 -8.45
CA SER A 53 5.94 -12.60 -8.77
C SER A 53 7.40 -12.63 -9.22
N VAL A 54 7.79 -11.68 -10.07
CA VAL A 54 9.18 -11.54 -10.56
C VAL A 54 10.13 -11.13 -9.43
N SER A 55 9.69 -10.27 -8.52
CA SER A 55 10.51 -9.86 -7.37
C SER A 55 10.84 -11.03 -6.43
N GLN A 56 9.94 -12.01 -6.31
CA GLN A 56 10.21 -13.24 -5.58
C GLN A 56 11.29 -14.09 -6.25
N LEU A 57 11.23 -14.20 -7.58
CA LEU A 57 12.23 -14.95 -8.36
C LEU A 57 13.63 -14.32 -8.29
N MET A 58 13.70 -12.99 -8.18
CA MET A 58 14.95 -12.24 -8.03
C MET A 58 15.48 -12.22 -6.58
N GLY A 59 14.91 -13.00 -5.66
CA GLY A 59 15.38 -13.10 -4.27
C GLY A 59 14.97 -11.96 -3.35
N TYR A 60 14.06 -11.08 -3.77
CA TYR A 60 13.52 -10.01 -2.94
C TYR A 60 12.46 -10.50 -1.94
N GLY A 61 12.85 -11.45 -1.10
CA GLY A 61 12.05 -11.91 0.03
C GLY A 61 10.95 -12.90 -0.35
N ARG A 62 11.04 -14.12 0.17
CA ARG A 62 9.90 -15.05 0.21
C ARG A 62 8.78 -14.40 0.98
N ILE A 63 7.58 -14.45 0.42
CA ILE A 63 6.35 -14.17 1.14
C ILE A 63 6.11 -15.42 2.00
N ASP A 64 6.80 -15.50 3.15
CA ASP A 64 6.48 -16.51 4.14
C ASP A 64 5.17 -16.10 4.80
N ASP A 65 4.08 -16.64 4.28
CA ASP A 65 2.76 -16.56 4.91
C ASP A 65 2.67 -17.62 6.02
N GLN A 66 3.47 -17.45 7.08
CA GLN A 66 3.23 -18.22 8.29
C GLN A 66 1.88 -17.80 8.86
N PRO A 67 1.02 -18.78 9.19
CA PRO A 67 -0.28 -18.47 9.77
C PRO A 67 -0.08 -17.75 11.10
N ALA A 68 -0.52 -16.49 11.15
CA ALA A 68 -0.52 -15.73 12.40
C ALA A 68 -1.37 -16.48 13.44
N GLN A 69 -0.83 -16.62 14.65
CA GLN A 69 -1.57 -17.18 15.78
C GLN A 69 -2.78 -16.29 16.09
N ARG A 70 -3.88 -16.93 16.47
CA ARG A 70 -5.09 -16.23 16.93
C ARG A 70 -4.74 -15.42 18.16
N LEU A 71 -4.78 -14.11 18.05
CA LEU A 71 -4.64 -13.18 19.17
C LEU A 71 -6.01 -12.60 19.52
N ASP A 72 -6.21 -12.31 20.82
CA ASP A 72 -7.49 -11.90 21.39
C ASP A 72 -8.10 -10.68 20.66
N ARG A 73 -9.44 -10.70 20.59
CA ARG A 73 -10.28 -9.75 19.88
C ARG A 73 -10.37 -8.42 20.64
N VAL A 74 -9.61 -7.41 20.19
CA VAL A 74 -9.89 -6.02 20.56
C VAL A 74 -10.03 -5.23 19.26
N PRO A 75 -11.10 -4.47 19.07
CA PRO A 75 -11.33 -3.70 17.86
C PRO A 75 -10.27 -2.60 17.74
N THR A 76 -9.25 -2.87 16.96
CA THR A 76 -8.15 -1.94 16.67
C THR A 76 -8.37 -1.33 15.30
N GLU A 77 -8.22 -0.01 15.18
CA GLU A 77 -8.24 0.65 13.89
C GLU A 77 -6.88 0.52 13.20
N VAL A 78 -6.88 -0.09 12.02
CA VAL A 78 -5.69 -0.28 11.19
C VAL A 78 -5.83 0.55 9.92
N ARG A 79 -4.90 1.45 9.67
CA ARG A 79 -4.87 2.30 8.48
C ARG A 79 -3.78 1.84 7.53
N LEU A 80 -4.17 1.57 6.29
CA LEU A 80 -3.26 1.22 5.21
C LEU A 80 -3.13 2.41 4.25
N PHE A 81 -1.94 3.00 4.18
CA PHE A 81 -1.63 4.05 3.21
C PHE A 81 -1.09 3.41 1.94
N THR A 82 -1.79 3.65 0.84
CA THR A 82 -1.47 3.13 -0.50
C THR A 82 -1.20 4.26 -1.48
N ALA A 83 -0.61 3.94 -2.63
CA ALA A 83 -0.52 4.86 -3.75
C ALA A 83 -0.73 4.15 -5.07
N LEU A 84 -1.31 4.86 -6.02
CA LEU A 84 -1.57 4.39 -7.37
C LEU A 84 -0.23 4.04 -8.06
N GLY A 85 -0.10 2.80 -8.55
CA GLY A 85 1.13 2.33 -9.19
C GLY A 85 2.14 1.65 -8.27
N CYS A 86 1.85 1.50 -6.98
CA CYS A 86 2.71 0.76 -6.07
C CYS A 86 2.43 -0.76 -6.16
N PRO A 87 3.37 -1.60 -6.63
CA PRO A 87 3.15 -3.04 -6.79
C PRO A 87 3.05 -3.81 -5.46
N PHE A 88 3.56 -3.25 -4.36
CA PHE A 88 3.52 -3.89 -3.04
C PHE A 88 2.23 -3.58 -2.26
N CYS A 89 1.54 -2.49 -2.59
CA CYS A 89 0.31 -2.11 -1.89
C CYS A 89 -0.78 -3.20 -1.96
N PRO A 90 -1.11 -3.79 -3.13
CA PRO A 90 -2.09 -4.87 -3.20
C PRO A 90 -1.64 -6.15 -2.49
N VAL A 91 -0.33 -6.39 -2.33
CA VAL A 91 0.19 -7.54 -1.59
C VAL A 91 -0.08 -7.39 -0.10
N VAL A 92 0.28 -6.22 0.47
CA VAL A 92 0.05 -5.93 1.89
C VAL A 92 -1.45 -5.87 2.20
N LYS A 93 -2.26 -5.29 1.30
CA LYS A 93 -3.72 -5.28 1.43
C LYS A 93 -4.29 -6.69 1.54
N ARG A 94 -3.89 -7.62 0.64
CA ARG A 94 -4.34 -9.03 0.70
C ARG A 94 -3.99 -9.71 2.01
N ARG A 95 -2.78 -9.46 2.54
CA ARG A 95 -2.35 -10.00 3.85
C ARG A 95 -3.20 -9.46 4.99
N LEU A 96 -3.49 -8.15 4.99
CA LEU A 96 -4.36 -7.54 5.99
C LEU A 96 -5.79 -8.10 5.90
N MET A 97 -6.32 -8.33 4.69
CA MET A 97 -7.64 -8.96 4.51
C MET A 97 -7.66 -10.40 5.05
N ALA A 98 -6.61 -11.19 4.79
CA ALA A 98 -6.49 -12.54 5.36
C ALA A 98 -6.32 -12.54 6.88
N LEU A 99 -5.63 -11.55 7.45
CA LEU A 99 -5.54 -11.36 8.90
C LEU A 99 -6.87 -10.94 9.52
N ARG A 100 -7.67 -10.14 8.82
CA ARG A 100 -8.99 -9.71 9.28
C ARG A 100 -9.96 -10.88 9.49
N GLU A 101 -9.80 -11.99 8.77
CA GLU A 101 -10.57 -13.22 9.02
C GLU A 101 -10.23 -13.89 10.35
N LYS A 102 -9.03 -13.63 10.87
CA LYS A 102 -8.49 -14.26 12.09
C LYS A 102 -8.47 -13.32 13.30
N MET A 103 -8.39 -12.02 13.05
CA MET A 103 -8.27 -10.96 14.04
C MET A 103 -9.37 -9.94 13.80
N ASP A 104 -10.00 -9.44 14.85
CA ASP A 104 -11.06 -8.42 14.73
C ASP A 104 -10.42 -7.03 14.74
N PHE A 105 -10.33 -6.39 13.55
CA PHE A 105 -9.88 -5.00 13.39
C PHE A 105 -10.60 -4.32 12.24
N ARG A 106 -10.72 -2.99 12.35
CA ARG A 106 -11.27 -2.16 11.29
C ARG A 106 -10.14 -1.72 10.36
N LEU A 107 -10.21 -2.11 9.08
CA LEU A 107 -9.24 -1.68 8.07
C LEU A 107 -9.76 -0.46 7.33
N GLU A 108 -9.01 0.64 7.39
CA GLU A 108 -9.21 1.85 6.59
C GLU A 108 -8.09 1.94 5.54
N GLU A 109 -8.45 2.02 4.26
CA GLU A 109 -7.50 2.23 3.16
C GLU A 109 -7.51 3.70 2.73
N ILE A 110 -6.33 4.32 2.69
CA ILE A 110 -6.16 5.72 2.32
C ILE A 110 -5.20 5.80 1.13
N ASP A 111 -5.74 6.17 -0.04
CA ASP A 111 -4.90 6.44 -1.20
C ASP A 111 -4.29 7.85 -1.07
N VAL A 112 -2.97 7.87 -0.86
CA VAL A 112 -2.22 9.12 -0.66
C VAL A 112 -1.91 9.85 -1.98
N THR A 113 -2.05 9.19 -3.14
CA THR A 113 -1.91 9.85 -4.44
C THR A 113 -2.99 10.91 -4.62
N LEU A 114 -4.21 10.61 -4.14
CA LEU A 114 -5.36 11.51 -4.21
C LEU A 114 -5.44 12.47 -3.02
N LYS A 115 -4.67 12.23 -1.96
CA LYS A 115 -4.68 13.02 -0.72
C LYS A 115 -3.27 13.45 -0.30
N PRO A 116 -2.59 14.31 -1.07
CA PRO A 116 -1.19 14.70 -0.80
C PRO A 116 -1.02 15.42 0.55
N GLY A 117 -2.05 16.08 1.05
CA GLY A 117 -2.02 16.71 2.39
C GLY A 117 -1.77 15.72 3.53
N VAL A 118 -2.27 14.47 3.38
CA VAL A 118 -2.04 13.41 4.37
C VAL A 118 -0.58 13.00 4.43
N LEU A 119 0.11 13.00 3.26
CA LEU A 119 1.55 12.70 3.18
C LEU A 119 2.37 13.67 4.03
N MET A 120 2.12 14.97 3.85
CA MET A 120 2.84 16.02 4.56
C MET A 120 2.55 15.98 6.04
N ALA A 121 1.26 15.90 6.41
CA ALA A 121 0.82 15.86 7.81
C ALA A 121 1.38 14.66 8.58
N LYS A 122 1.51 13.50 7.92
CA LYS A 122 1.98 12.26 8.55
C LYS A 122 3.46 11.95 8.27
N GLY A 123 4.16 12.74 7.48
CA GLY A 123 5.58 12.52 7.10
C GLY A 123 5.80 11.23 6.32
N ILE A 124 4.82 10.78 5.52
CA ILE A 124 4.91 9.55 4.74
C ILE A 124 5.70 9.83 3.46
N ARG A 125 6.87 9.17 3.28
CA ARG A 125 7.74 9.33 2.11
C ARG A 125 7.71 8.14 1.15
N ALA A 126 7.23 7.01 1.62
CA ALA A 126 7.17 5.77 0.85
C ALA A 126 5.94 4.96 1.27
N VAL A 127 5.43 4.12 0.36
CA VAL A 127 4.28 3.23 0.55
C VAL A 127 4.67 1.78 0.21
N PRO A 128 3.93 0.77 0.68
CA PRO A 128 2.81 0.86 1.62
C PRO A 128 3.25 1.21 3.04
N VAL A 129 2.38 1.87 3.80
CA VAL A 129 2.54 2.08 5.25
C VAL A 129 1.30 1.57 5.95
N VAL A 130 1.49 0.76 6.97
CA VAL A 130 0.43 0.28 7.86
C VAL A 130 0.60 0.96 9.21
N GLU A 131 -0.46 1.58 9.69
CA GLU A 131 -0.52 2.23 11.00
C GLU A 131 -1.56 1.52 11.86
N ALA A 132 -1.19 1.16 13.09
CA ALA A 132 -2.09 0.62 14.08
C ALA A 132 -1.77 1.28 15.43
N GLY A 133 -2.72 2.05 15.96
CA GLY A 133 -2.46 2.93 17.10
C GLY A 133 -1.32 3.91 16.80
N ASP A 134 -0.34 4.00 17.70
CA ASP A 134 0.82 4.88 17.57
C ASP A 134 1.99 4.26 16.79
N ARG A 135 1.86 3.01 16.37
CA ARG A 135 2.92 2.26 15.68
C ARG A 135 2.72 2.26 14.17
N ARG A 136 3.86 2.27 13.45
CA ARG A 136 3.89 2.24 11.99
C ARG A 136 4.85 1.20 11.46
N LEU A 137 4.44 0.56 10.38
CA LEU A 137 5.26 -0.37 9.63
C LEU A 137 5.25 0.04 8.16
N ALA A 138 6.43 0.32 7.59
CA ALA A 138 6.57 0.75 6.21
C ALA A 138 7.18 -0.37 5.34
N GLY A 139 6.69 -0.48 4.11
CA GLY A 139 7.17 -1.43 3.10
C GLY A 139 6.37 -2.73 3.05
N ASN A 140 6.91 -3.71 2.30
CA ASN A 140 6.30 -5.02 2.10
C ASN A 140 6.40 -5.86 3.39
N ALA A 141 5.50 -5.60 4.33
CA ALA A 141 5.45 -6.29 5.62
C ALA A 141 4.89 -7.71 5.48
N THR A 142 5.47 -8.66 6.21
CA THR A 142 4.97 -10.04 6.28
C THR A 142 3.69 -10.12 7.12
N SER A 143 2.92 -11.21 6.95
CA SER A 143 1.71 -11.44 7.76
C SER A 143 2.01 -11.48 9.26
N GLN A 144 3.15 -12.06 9.65
CA GLN A 144 3.59 -12.08 11.05
C GLN A 144 3.87 -10.67 11.59
N GLN A 145 4.64 -9.84 10.85
CA GLN A 145 4.93 -8.47 11.25
C GLN A 145 3.67 -7.62 11.37
N LEU A 146 2.70 -7.83 10.48
CA LEU A 146 1.41 -7.16 10.54
C LEU A 146 0.60 -7.62 11.76
N ALA A 147 0.58 -8.91 12.06
CA ALA A 147 -0.09 -9.43 13.25
C ALA A 147 0.53 -8.91 14.55
N GLU A 148 1.88 -8.87 14.63
CA GLU A 148 2.60 -8.28 15.77
C GLU A 148 2.31 -6.78 15.93
N LEU A 149 2.24 -6.03 14.81
CA LEU A 149 1.86 -4.61 14.84
C LEU A 149 0.47 -4.42 15.43
N ILE A 150 -0.51 -5.18 14.93
CA ILE A 150 -1.91 -5.07 15.35
C ILE A 150 -2.07 -5.48 16.81
N SER A 151 -1.49 -6.60 17.22
CA SER A 151 -1.56 -7.07 18.61
C SER A 151 -0.90 -6.12 19.58
N SER A 152 0.25 -5.54 19.22
CA SER A 152 0.94 -4.57 20.07
C SER A 152 0.17 -3.24 20.22
N ALA A 153 -0.57 -2.82 19.19
CA ALA A 153 -1.42 -1.64 19.26
C ALA A 153 -2.62 -1.86 20.20
N THR A 154 -3.15 -3.08 20.22
CA THR A 154 -4.22 -3.49 21.14
C THR A 154 -3.80 -3.36 22.60
N LEU A 155 -2.58 -3.73 22.94
CA LEU A 155 -2.05 -3.66 24.30
C LEU A 155 -1.80 -2.21 24.78
N THR A 156 -1.62 -1.27 23.86
CA THR A 156 -1.32 0.15 24.18
C THR A 156 -2.58 1.00 24.37
N GLN A 157 -3.78 0.47 24.06
CA GLN A 157 -5.08 1.13 24.31
C GLN A 157 -5.86 0.47 25.47
N PRO A 158 -5.44 0.60 26.75
CA PRO A 158 -6.14 -0.03 27.87
C PRO A 158 -7.46 0.65 28.25
N ASN A 159 -7.82 1.80 27.68
CA ASN A 159 -8.93 2.62 28.15
C ASN A 159 -9.83 3.17 27.03
N LEU A 160 -10.56 2.29 26.31
CA LEU A 160 -11.83 2.75 25.74
C LEU A 160 -12.92 2.49 26.78
N PRO A 161 -13.71 3.52 27.18
CA PRO A 161 -14.80 3.34 28.12
C PRO A 161 -15.84 2.36 27.57
N PRO A 162 -16.47 1.52 28.39
CA PRO A 162 -17.40 0.47 27.96
C PRO A 162 -18.69 0.98 27.31
N ALA A 163 -18.85 2.29 27.15
CA ALA A 163 -20.05 2.95 26.64
C ALA A 163 -20.26 2.88 25.12
N MET A 164 -19.32 2.30 24.34
CA MET A 164 -19.46 2.14 22.89
C MET A 164 -19.58 0.66 22.45
N ARG A 165 -20.00 -0.22 23.33
CA ARG A 165 -20.39 -1.60 22.99
C ARG A 165 -21.90 -1.65 22.82
N GLY A 166 -22.39 -1.05 21.75
CA GLY A 166 -23.78 -1.13 21.32
C GLY A 166 -23.82 -1.46 19.84
#